data_f4238ec9d3d706f89fb5d91ac673987c
#
_entry.id   f4238ec9d3d706f89fb5d91ac673987c
#
_cell.length_a   1.000
_cell.length_b   1.000
_cell.length_c   1.000
_cell.angle_alpha   90.00
_cell.angle_beta   90.00
_cell.angle_gamma   90.00
#
_symmetry.space_group_name_H-M   'P 1'
#
loop_
_entity.id
_entity.type
_entity.pdbx_description
1 polymer ?
#
loop_
_entity_poly.entity_id
_entity_poly.type
_entity_poly.pdbx_seq_one_letter_code
_entity_poly.pdbx_strand_id
1 'polypeptide(L)'
;MFSHTIRSGSRLAAACVAWLVLAGATAHADEAYEVKPSNAKATLGEKASASVAIATKKGWHLNAEAPFTLKLTPGPGITVEKPRLARADLAVSTDANARFDVALVASQAGHGEIQAEAGFVLCQETICRPIKEKLVINVDTSAPGAGGPAKTSAKSRKK
;
A
#
# COMPACT_ATOMS: atom_id res chain seq x y z
N MET A 1 -37.21 -1.60 74.32
CA MET A 1 -36.02 -1.92 75.10
C MET A 1 -35.05 -2.72 74.26
N PHE A 2 -33.82 -2.39 74.31
CA PHE A 2 -32.63 -2.94 73.68
C PHE A 2 -32.26 -2.47 72.26
N SER A 3 -31.46 -1.44 72.31
CA SER A 3 -30.56 -1.00 71.24
C SER A 3 -29.46 -2.00 71.01
N HIS A 4 -29.14 -2.27 69.74
CA HIS A 4 -27.79 -2.75 69.36
C HIS A 4 -27.30 -2.02 68.14
N THR A 5 -26.36 -1.16 68.41
CA THR A 5 -25.50 -0.47 67.46
C THR A 5 -24.50 -1.45 66.93
N ILE A 6 -24.44 -1.62 65.58
CA ILE A 6 -23.34 -2.31 64.93
C ILE A 6 -22.62 -1.31 64.02
N ARG A 7 -21.35 -1.09 64.35
CA ARG A 7 -20.40 -0.24 63.67
C ARG A 7 -20.09 -0.74 62.28
N SER A 8 -20.26 0.16 61.35
CA SER A 8 -19.78 0.08 59.98
C SER A 8 -18.24 0.05 59.93
N GLY A 9 -17.70 -1.02 59.34
CA GLY A 9 -16.30 -1.13 58.95
C GLY A 9 -16.16 -0.95 57.44
N SER A 10 -15.84 0.27 57.03
CA SER A 10 -15.54 0.59 55.66
C SER A 10 -14.18 0.00 55.29
N ARG A 11 -14.14 -0.97 54.38
CA ARG A 11 -12.93 -1.43 53.70
C ARG A 11 -13.01 -1.02 52.26
N LEU A 12 -12.34 0.08 51.94
CA LEU A 12 -12.02 0.53 50.59
C LEU A 12 -11.08 -0.53 49.94
N ALA A 13 -11.63 -1.37 49.10
CA ALA A 13 -10.84 -2.20 48.20
C ALA A 13 -10.48 -1.33 46.99
N ALA A 14 -9.24 -0.85 46.92
CA ALA A 14 -8.66 -0.20 45.76
C ALA A 14 -8.45 -1.26 44.64
N ALA A 15 -9.33 -1.31 43.68
CA ALA A 15 -9.13 -2.11 42.46
C ALA A 15 -8.15 -1.39 41.53
N CYS A 16 -6.89 -1.80 41.54
CA CYS A 16 -5.90 -1.43 40.54
C CYS A 16 -6.27 -2.05 39.21
N VAL A 17 -6.92 -1.31 38.33
CA VAL A 17 -7.11 -1.71 36.92
C VAL A 17 -5.77 -1.50 36.22
N ALA A 18 -5.01 -2.58 36.04
CA ALA A 18 -3.83 -2.59 35.21
C ALA A 18 -4.24 -2.49 33.74
N TRP A 19 -4.03 -1.31 33.16
CA TRP A 19 -4.16 -1.08 31.72
C TRP A 19 -2.98 -1.78 31.04
N LEU A 20 -3.25 -2.94 30.43
CA LEU A 20 -2.34 -3.55 29.47
C LEU A 20 -2.32 -2.66 28.22
N VAL A 21 -1.28 -1.85 28.11
CA VAL A 21 -0.94 -1.17 26.85
C VAL A 21 -0.45 -2.25 25.90
N LEU A 22 -1.33 -2.69 24.96
CA LEU A 22 -0.89 -3.44 23.80
C LEU A 22 0.05 -2.51 23.01
N ALA A 23 1.35 -2.73 23.17
CA ALA A 23 2.35 -2.16 22.28
C ALA A 23 2.08 -2.74 20.87
N GLY A 24 1.43 -1.95 20.02
CA GLY A 24 1.29 -2.26 18.61
C GLY A 24 2.68 -2.45 18.03
N ALA A 25 2.95 -3.63 17.49
CA ALA A 25 4.16 -3.89 16.73
C ALA A 25 4.16 -2.93 15.54
N THR A 26 4.93 -1.85 15.63
CA THR A 26 5.26 -1.02 14.47
C THR A 26 6.00 -1.93 13.50
N ALA A 27 5.40 -2.17 12.34
CA ALA A 27 6.08 -2.81 11.23
C ALA A 27 7.34 -1.96 10.95
N HIS A 28 8.49 -2.50 11.31
CA HIS A 28 9.76 -1.87 10.97
C HIS A 28 9.87 -1.96 9.45
N ALA A 29 9.81 -0.81 8.79
CA ALA A 29 10.21 -0.72 7.40
C ALA A 29 11.61 -1.32 7.31
N ASP A 30 11.76 -2.41 6.56
CA ASP A 30 13.03 -3.13 6.48
C ASP A 30 14.08 -2.16 5.95
N GLU A 31 15.18 -1.98 6.68
CA GLU A 31 16.26 -1.06 6.29
C GLU A 31 16.95 -1.45 4.97
N ALA A 32 16.67 -2.65 4.47
CA ALA A 32 17.29 -3.22 3.28
C ALA A 32 16.67 -2.74 1.95
N TYR A 33 15.40 -2.38 1.94
CA TYR A 33 14.66 -2.02 0.74
C TYR A 33 13.48 -1.10 1.03
N GLU A 34 12.86 -0.61 -0.04
CA GLU A 34 11.62 0.13 0.00
C GLU A 34 10.72 -0.34 -1.13
N VAL A 35 9.42 -0.54 -0.86
CA VAL A 35 8.40 -0.84 -1.88
C VAL A 35 7.40 0.31 -1.90
N LYS A 36 7.25 0.93 -3.07
CA LYS A 36 6.35 2.07 -3.28
C LYS A 36 5.31 1.76 -4.35
N PRO A 37 4.02 1.61 -3.97
CA PRO A 37 2.95 1.66 -4.95
C PRO A 37 2.71 3.11 -5.39
N SER A 38 2.39 3.33 -6.67
CA SER A 38 1.80 4.58 -7.13
C SER A 38 0.27 4.43 -7.15
N ASN A 39 -0.46 5.50 -6.77
CA ASN A 39 -1.90 5.52 -6.94
C ASN A 39 -2.27 5.73 -8.41
N ALA A 40 -3.37 5.13 -8.86
CA ALA A 40 -3.91 5.34 -10.20
C ALA A 40 -4.97 6.44 -10.19
N LYS A 41 -4.95 7.29 -11.21
CA LYS A 41 -6.06 8.15 -11.57
C LYS A 41 -6.67 7.60 -12.85
N ALA A 42 -7.93 7.20 -12.80
CA ALA A 42 -8.66 6.61 -13.92
C ALA A 42 -9.83 7.47 -14.35
N THR A 43 -10.15 7.44 -15.63
CA THR A 43 -11.45 7.87 -16.15
C THR A 43 -12.32 6.63 -16.31
N LEU A 44 -13.58 6.73 -15.97
CA LEU A 44 -14.52 5.61 -16.05
C LEU A 44 -14.51 4.98 -17.45
N GLY A 45 -14.24 3.68 -17.53
CA GLY A 45 -14.18 2.91 -18.76
C GLY A 45 -12.91 3.07 -19.61
N GLU A 46 -12.00 3.96 -19.22
CA GLU A 46 -10.74 4.16 -19.93
C GLU A 46 -9.59 3.35 -19.30
N LYS A 47 -8.56 3.06 -20.11
CA LYS A 47 -7.33 2.44 -19.62
C LYS A 47 -6.56 3.42 -18.74
N ALA A 48 -6.15 2.96 -17.59
CA ALA A 48 -5.28 3.67 -16.66
C ALA A 48 -4.11 2.78 -16.24
N SER A 49 -3.13 3.36 -15.58
CA SER A 49 -1.98 2.63 -15.07
C SER A 49 -1.63 3.03 -13.65
N ALA A 50 -1.15 2.07 -12.88
CA ALA A 50 -0.45 2.24 -11.63
C ALA A 50 0.93 1.60 -11.75
N SER A 51 1.80 1.77 -10.76
CA SER A 51 3.07 1.06 -10.71
C SER A 51 3.41 0.61 -9.29
N VAL A 52 4.25 -0.42 -9.20
CA VAL A 52 4.88 -0.86 -7.96
C VAL A 52 6.38 -0.81 -8.17
N ALA A 53 7.04 0.11 -7.48
CA ALA A 53 8.48 0.27 -7.51
C ALA A 53 9.13 -0.38 -6.28
N ILE A 54 10.24 -1.08 -6.50
CA ILE A 54 11.06 -1.69 -5.47
C ILE A 54 12.44 -1.07 -5.61
N ALA A 55 12.99 -0.54 -4.51
CA ALA A 55 14.33 0.02 -4.47
C ALA A 55 15.12 -0.59 -3.31
N THR A 56 16.36 -1.00 -3.55
CA THR A 56 17.26 -1.47 -2.49
C THR A 56 17.95 -0.31 -1.81
N LYS A 57 18.35 -0.53 -0.58
CA LYS A 57 19.19 0.39 0.19
C LYS A 57 20.66 -0.08 0.16
N LYS A 58 21.54 0.79 0.63
CA LYS A 58 22.98 0.54 0.58
C LYS A 58 23.39 -0.83 1.11
N GLY A 59 24.19 -1.54 0.35
CA GLY A 59 24.70 -2.87 0.71
C GLY A 59 23.79 -4.03 0.30
N TRP A 60 22.59 -3.74 -0.22
CA TRP A 60 21.64 -4.73 -0.71
C TRP A 60 21.45 -4.64 -2.22
N HIS A 61 21.18 -5.74 -2.87
CA HIS A 61 20.83 -5.81 -4.29
C HIS A 61 19.71 -6.81 -4.55
N LEU A 62 18.97 -6.57 -5.62
CA LEU A 62 17.96 -7.49 -6.13
C LEU A 62 18.65 -8.64 -6.86
N ASN A 63 18.24 -9.86 -6.54
CA ASN A 63 18.78 -11.04 -7.25
C ASN A 63 18.11 -11.15 -8.63
N ALA A 64 18.88 -10.85 -9.67
CA ALA A 64 18.43 -10.89 -11.05
C ALA A 64 18.04 -12.28 -11.53
N GLU A 65 18.56 -13.36 -10.95
CA GLU A 65 18.25 -14.75 -11.33
C GLU A 65 17.01 -15.29 -10.59
N ALA A 66 16.63 -14.66 -9.48
CA ALA A 66 15.48 -15.08 -8.68
C ALA A 66 14.14 -14.68 -9.33
N PRO A 67 13.05 -15.38 -9.00
CA PRO A 67 11.72 -14.99 -9.48
C PRO A 67 11.28 -13.67 -8.89
N PHE A 68 10.77 -12.77 -9.76
CA PHE A 68 9.97 -11.62 -9.39
C PHE A 68 8.50 -11.94 -9.64
N THR A 69 7.64 -11.60 -8.71
CA THR A 69 6.18 -11.79 -8.86
C THR A 69 5.43 -10.59 -8.29
N LEU A 70 4.35 -10.22 -8.96
CA LEU A 70 3.36 -9.30 -8.41
C LEU A 70 1.98 -9.90 -8.64
N LYS A 71 1.33 -10.32 -7.56
CA LYS A 71 -0.04 -10.82 -7.58
C LYS A 71 -0.99 -9.67 -7.24
N LEU A 72 -2.02 -9.49 -8.07
CA LEU A 72 -3.00 -8.42 -7.95
C LEU A 72 -4.38 -9.02 -7.68
N THR A 73 -5.09 -8.45 -6.72
CA THR A 73 -6.48 -8.78 -6.41
C THR A 73 -7.26 -7.47 -6.45
N PRO A 74 -7.91 -7.14 -7.59
CA PRO A 74 -8.68 -5.91 -7.73
C PRO A 74 -9.94 -5.95 -6.88
N GLY A 75 -10.29 -4.80 -6.31
CA GLY A 75 -11.57 -4.57 -5.65
C GLY A 75 -12.74 -4.43 -6.65
N PRO A 76 -13.96 -4.25 -6.14
CA PRO A 76 -15.15 -4.10 -6.99
C PRO A 76 -15.00 -2.96 -7.99
N GLY A 77 -15.48 -3.18 -9.22
CA GLY A 77 -15.44 -2.17 -10.28
C GLY A 77 -14.07 -1.90 -10.89
N ILE A 78 -13.03 -2.65 -10.52
CA ILE A 78 -11.70 -2.55 -11.11
C ILE A 78 -11.35 -3.86 -11.82
N THR A 79 -10.83 -3.75 -13.03
CA THR A 79 -10.29 -4.88 -13.79
C THR A 79 -8.82 -4.61 -14.09
N VAL A 80 -7.95 -5.58 -13.82
CA VAL A 80 -6.54 -5.53 -14.21
C VAL A 80 -6.30 -6.40 -15.42
N GLU A 81 -5.43 -5.97 -16.32
CA GLU A 81 -5.15 -6.72 -17.56
C GLU A 81 -4.47 -8.06 -17.25
N LYS A 82 -3.52 -8.06 -16.31
CA LYS A 82 -2.84 -9.26 -15.83
C LYS A 82 -2.93 -9.33 -14.32
N PRO A 83 -3.64 -10.31 -13.73
CA PRO A 83 -3.75 -10.46 -12.28
C PRO A 83 -2.46 -11.00 -11.64
N ARG A 84 -1.53 -11.50 -12.44
CA ARG A 84 -0.20 -11.94 -12.01
C ARG A 84 0.84 -11.48 -13.02
N LEU A 85 1.78 -10.68 -12.54
CA LEU A 85 2.95 -10.25 -13.27
C LEU A 85 4.17 -11.03 -12.79
N ALA A 86 5.09 -11.29 -13.69
CA ALA A 86 6.33 -12.01 -13.46
C ALA A 86 7.53 -11.16 -13.89
N ARG A 87 8.72 -11.68 -13.75
CA ARG A 87 9.96 -11.00 -14.14
C ARG A 87 9.96 -10.44 -15.56
N ALA A 88 9.38 -11.17 -16.52
CA ALA A 88 9.28 -10.72 -17.91
C ALA A 88 8.39 -9.48 -18.10
N ASP A 89 7.57 -9.12 -17.11
CA ASP A 89 6.68 -7.96 -17.11
C ASP A 89 7.30 -6.74 -16.36
N LEU A 90 8.54 -6.85 -15.91
CA LEU A 90 9.24 -5.73 -15.28
C LEU A 90 9.54 -4.63 -16.31
N ALA A 91 9.06 -3.42 -16.05
CA ALA A 91 9.37 -2.24 -16.84
C ALA A 91 10.77 -1.68 -16.51
N VAL A 92 11.24 -1.91 -15.28
CA VAL A 92 12.62 -1.62 -14.84
C VAL A 92 13.16 -2.84 -14.11
N SER A 93 14.36 -3.26 -14.44
CA SER A 93 15.07 -4.38 -13.81
C SER A 93 16.57 -4.06 -13.75
N THR A 94 17.03 -3.69 -12.57
CA THR A 94 18.46 -3.47 -12.24
C THR A 94 18.75 -4.10 -10.88
N ASP A 95 19.98 -4.17 -10.48
CA ASP A 95 20.39 -4.66 -9.16
C ASP A 95 19.83 -3.82 -7.99
N ALA A 96 19.59 -2.54 -8.25
CA ALA A 96 19.10 -1.62 -7.23
C ALA A 96 17.59 -1.31 -7.32
N ASN A 97 16.99 -1.47 -8.50
CA ASN A 97 15.61 -1.06 -8.74
C ASN A 97 14.87 -2.04 -9.64
N ALA A 98 13.62 -2.31 -9.28
CA ALA A 98 12.65 -3.01 -10.13
C ALA A 98 11.33 -2.25 -10.13
N ARG A 99 10.58 -2.31 -11.24
CA ARG A 99 9.25 -1.70 -11.34
C ARG A 99 8.34 -2.55 -12.20
N PHE A 100 7.14 -2.78 -11.68
CA PHE A 100 6.01 -3.28 -12.44
C PHE A 100 5.08 -2.14 -12.82
N ASP A 101 4.60 -2.13 -14.06
CA ASP A 101 3.53 -1.27 -14.50
C ASP A 101 2.23 -2.11 -14.57
N VAL A 102 1.16 -1.62 -13.94
CA VAL A 102 -0.12 -2.31 -13.77
C VAL A 102 -1.16 -1.60 -14.62
N ALA A 103 -1.57 -2.22 -15.72
CA ALA A 103 -2.66 -1.73 -16.55
C ALA A 103 -4.01 -2.14 -15.95
N LEU A 104 -4.93 -1.19 -15.87
CA LEU A 104 -6.25 -1.38 -15.28
C LEU A 104 -7.34 -0.59 -16.02
N VAL A 105 -8.59 -0.99 -15.79
CA VAL A 105 -9.80 -0.26 -16.19
C VAL A 105 -10.73 -0.21 -14.99
N ALA A 106 -11.31 0.96 -14.71
CA ALA A 106 -12.33 1.13 -13.69
C ALA A 106 -13.72 1.29 -14.32
N SER A 107 -14.69 0.52 -13.87
CA SER A 107 -16.09 0.53 -14.33
C SER A 107 -17.05 1.21 -13.36
N GLN A 108 -16.54 1.73 -12.24
CA GLN A 108 -17.31 2.50 -11.25
C GLN A 108 -16.53 3.76 -10.87
N ALA A 109 -17.23 4.89 -10.80
CA ALA A 109 -16.64 6.14 -10.34
C ALA A 109 -16.47 6.12 -8.81
N GLY A 110 -15.47 6.85 -8.32
CA GLY A 110 -15.15 6.94 -6.90
C GLY A 110 -13.80 6.32 -6.55
N HIS A 111 -13.65 5.98 -5.30
CA HIS A 111 -12.42 5.39 -4.77
C HIS A 111 -12.49 3.86 -4.76
N GLY A 112 -11.44 3.23 -5.24
CA GLY A 112 -11.28 1.77 -5.24
C GLY A 112 -9.86 1.37 -4.89
N GLU A 113 -9.64 0.08 -4.64
CA GLU A 113 -8.36 -0.46 -4.21
C GLU A 113 -8.01 -1.73 -4.96
N ILE A 114 -6.71 -1.96 -5.17
CA ILE A 114 -6.15 -3.22 -5.64
C ILE A 114 -5.21 -3.72 -4.55
N GLN A 115 -5.51 -4.89 -3.97
CA GLN A 115 -4.57 -5.58 -3.08
C GLN A 115 -3.46 -6.19 -3.91
N ALA A 116 -2.22 -5.94 -3.53
CA ALA A 116 -1.07 -6.45 -4.24
C ALA A 116 -0.12 -7.20 -3.29
N GLU A 117 0.49 -8.29 -3.78
CA GLU A 117 1.54 -9.03 -3.10
C GLU A 117 2.75 -9.11 -4.01
N ALA A 118 3.82 -8.42 -3.64
CA ALA A 118 5.10 -8.44 -4.35
C ALA A 118 6.01 -9.50 -3.74
N GLY A 119 6.62 -10.35 -4.58
CA GLY A 119 7.61 -11.34 -4.19
C GLY A 119 8.91 -11.13 -4.96
N PHE A 120 10.03 -11.08 -4.25
CA PHE A 120 11.38 -10.89 -4.81
C PHE A 120 12.44 -11.42 -3.85
N VAL A 121 13.69 -11.47 -4.30
CA VAL A 121 14.82 -11.89 -3.46
C VAL A 121 15.84 -10.78 -3.36
N LEU A 122 16.25 -10.48 -2.13
CA LEU A 122 17.33 -9.55 -1.81
C LEU A 122 18.57 -10.32 -1.40
N CYS A 123 19.73 -9.86 -1.87
CA CYS A 123 21.01 -10.40 -1.48
C CYS A 123 21.91 -9.30 -0.91
N GLN A 124 22.74 -9.70 0.06
CA GLN A 124 23.83 -8.92 0.60
C GLN A 124 25.03 -9.85 0.74
N GLU A 125 26.13 -9.56 0.05
CA GLU A 125 27.31 -10.42 -0.02
C GLU A 125 26.95 -11.87 -0.39
N THR A 126 26.99 -12.79 0.56
CA THR A 126 26.70 -14.22 0.37
C THR A 126 25.32 -14.65 0.88
N ILE A 127 24.57 -13.73 1.48
CA ILE A 127 23.25 -14.03 2.07
C ILE A 127 22.15 -13.49 1.19
N CYS A 128 21.24 -14.36 0.76
CA CYS A 128 20.03 -14.00 0.04
C CYS A 128 18.80 -14.38 0.86
N ARG A 129 17.79 -13.52 0.86
CA ARG A 129 16.51 -13.75 1.54
C ARG A 129 15.31 -13.48 0.61
N PRO A 130 14.32 -14.36 0.57
CA PRO A 130 13.06 -14.11 -0.11
C PRO A 130 12.22 -13.11 0.67
N ILE A 131 11.63 -12.16 -0.05
CA ILE A 131 10.75 -11.12 0.50
C ILE A 131 9.35 -11.32 -0.08
N LYS A 132 8.34 -11.11 0.74
CA LYS A 132 6.93 -10.99 0.35
C LYS A 132 6.35 -9.76 1.01
N GLU A 133 5.92 -8.79 0.18
CA GLU A 133 5.33 -7.55 0.63
C GLU A 133 3.87 -7.45 0.18
N LYS A 134 3.01 -7.11 1.13
CA LYS A 134 1.60 -6.79 0.86
C LYS A 134 1.43 -5.29 0.84
N LEU A 135 0.78 -4.80 -0.20
CA LEU A 135 0.56 -3.36 -0.40
C LEU A 135 -0.82 -3.13 -1.02
N VAL A 136 -1.27 -1.89 -0.95
CA VAL A 136 -2.53 -1.44 -1.52
C VAL A 136 -2.23 -0.37 -2.56
N ILE A 137 -2.81 -0.52 -3.75
CA ILE A 137 -2.80 0.48 -4.80
C ILE A 137 -4.17 1.15 -4.79
N ASN A 138 -4.23 2.46 -4.50
CA ASN A 138 -5.46 3.22 -4.54
C ASN A 138 -5.76 3.64 -5.98
N VAL A 139 -7.04 3.59 -6.35
CA VAL A 139 -7.55 3.96 -7.68
C VAL A 139 -8.64 4.99 -7.51
N ASP A 140 -8.38 6.22 -7.95
CA ASP A 140 -9.36 7.31 -7.97
C ASP A 140 -9.96 7.43 -9.37
N THR A 141 -11.25 7.11 -9.50
CA THR A 141 -11.96 7.09 -10.78
C THR A 141 -12.91 8.28 -10.90
N SER A 142 -12.70 9.11 -11.92
CA SER A 142 -13.58 10.22 -12.26
C SER A 142 -14.55 9.84 -13.38
N ALA A 143 -15.73 10.50 -13.40
CA ALA A 143 -16.66 10.39 -14.52
C ALA A 143 -16.04 10.96 -15.80
N PRO A 144 -16.44 10.48 -17.00
CA PRO A 144 -15.99 11.04 -18.27
C PRO A 144 -16.29 12.54 -18.33
N GLY A 145 -15.29 13.35 -18.67
CA GLY A 145 -15.42 14.80 -18.76
C GLY A 145 -15.15 15.60 -17.48
N ALA A 146 -14.97 14.97 -16.32
CA ALA A 146 -14.66 15.66 -15.05
C ALA A 146 -13.18 16.02 -14.86
N GLY A 147 -12.28 15.57 -15.75
CA GLY A 147 -10.82 15.66 -15.61
C GLY A 147 -10.09 16.50 -16.67
N GLY A 148 -10.74 17.43 -17.34
CA GLY A 148 -10.06 18.36 -18.25
C GLY A 148 -9.29 19.42 -17.44
N PRO A 149 -7.97 19.68 -17.72
CA PRO A 149 -7.32 20.85 -17.17
C PRO A 149 -8.06 22.08 -17.70
N ALA A 150 -8.51 22.95 -16.81
CA ALA A 150 -9.05 24.26 -17.16
C ALA A 150 -7.96 25.00 -17.95
N LYS A 151 -8.10 25.03 -19.27
CA LYS A 151 -7.32 25.91 -20.12
C LYS A 151 -7.78 27.32 -19.80
N THR A 152 -7.11 27.99 -18.90
CA THR A 152 -7.22 29.42 -18.69
C THR A 152 -6.76 30.10 -19.96
N SER A 153 -7.73 30.39 -20.84
CA SER A 153 -7.51 31.23 -22.02
C SER A 153 -7.30 32.66 -21.54
N ALA A 154 -6.04 33.02 -21.30
CA ALA A 154 -5.66 34.41 -21.12
C ALA A 154 -5.85 35.16 -22.46
N LYS A 155 -7.00 35.76 -22.62
CA LYS A 155 -7.29 36.70 -23.73
C LYS A 155 -6.47 37.98 -23.51
N SER A 156 -5.30 38.00 -24.12
CA SER A 156 -4.51 39.24 -24.22
C SER A 156 -5.29 40.28 -25.02
N ARG A 157 -5.81 41.30 -24.35
CA ARG A 157 -6.26 42.52 -24.98
C ARG A 157 -5.05 43.39 -25.26
N LYS A 158 -4.66 43.43 -26.53
CA LYS A 158 -3.71 44.41 -27.05
C LYS A 158 -4.49 45.71 -27.30
N LYS A 159 -4.05 46.79 -26.67
CA LYS A 159 -4.43 48.16 -26.96
C LYS A 159 -3.28 48.80 -27.74
#